data_1e439fa04f2272179bed40ada23aa460
#
_entry.id   1e439fa04f2272179bed40ada23aa460
#
_cell.length_a   1.000
_cell.length_b   1.000
_cell.length_c   1.000
_cell.angle_alpha   90.00
_cell.angle_beta   90.00
_cell.angle_gamma   90.00
#
_symmetry.space_group_name_H-M   'P 1'
#
loop_
_entity.id
_entity.type
_entity.pdbx_description
1 polymer ?
#
loop_
_entity_poly.entity_id
_entity_poly.type
_entity_poly.pdbx_seq_one_letter_code
_entity_poly.pdbx_strand_id
1 'polypeptide(L)'
;GVVQGIGQALEEFVAFDPDSGQLLSGSLMDYTAPRAASFPFFKAHFQGVPTEANLLGVKGVGQAGCIAAPQVITHAVLNALQEYNIDHIQMPITSQSLWRSIQAAS
;
A
#
# COMPACT_ATOMS: atom_id res chain seq x y z
N GLY A 1 9.06 5.99 0.97
CA GLY A 1 8.50 4.97 1.88
C GLY A 1 6.98 4.98 1.93
N VAL A 2 6.36 6.15 2.07
CA VAL A 2 4.88 6.28 2.05
C VAL A 2 4.31 5.78 0.71
N VAL A 3 4.85 6.23 -0.41
CA VAL A 3 4.43 5.80 -1.76
C VAL A 3 4.63 4.30 -1.95
N GLN A 4 5.73 3.73 -1.46
CA GLN A 4 5.96 2.28 -1.48
C GLN A 4 4.85 1.52 -0.74
N GLY A 5 4.47 1.98 0.44
CA GLY A 5 3.38 1.36 1.21
C GLY A 5 2.00 1.52 0.56
N ILE A 6 1.74 2.66 -0.09
CA ILE A 6 0.51 2.87 -0.86
C ILE A 6 0.47 1.92 -2.07
N GLY A 7 1.58 1.78 -2.81
CA GLY A 7 1.68 0.84 -3.92
C GLY A 7 1.38 -0.59 -3.50
N GLN A 8 1.95 -1.04 -2.40
CA GLN A 8 1.67 -2.36 -1.82
C GLN A 8 0.19 -2.52 -1.45
N ALA A 9 -0.45 -1.47 -0.95
CA ALA A 9 -1.85 -1.54 -0.55
C ALA A 9 -2.84 -1.54 -1.72
N LEU A 10 -2.56 -0.80 -2.81
CA LEU A 10 -3.54 -0.50 -3.84
C LEU A 10 -3.21 -1.04 -5.24
N GLU A 11 -1.93 -1.21 -5.59
CA GLU A 11 -1.54 -1.37 -6.99
C GLU A 11 -0.71 -2.63 -7.26
N GLU A 12 0.28 -2.92 -6.42
CA GLU A 12 1.30 -3.94 -6.68
C GLU A 12 0.75 -5.34 -6.46
N PHE A 13 0.57 -6.07 -7.56
CA PHE A 13 0.06 -7.44 -7.54
C PHE A 13 1.00 -8.39 -8.26
N VAL A 14 1.45 -9.41 -7.55
CA VAL A 14 2.25 -10.51 -8.11
C VAL A 14 1.31 -11.66 -8.47
N ALA A 15 1.13 -11.89 -9.76
CA ALA A 15 0.27 -12.91 -10.29
C ALA A 15 1.06 -14.10 -10.83
N PHE A 16 0.63 -15.30 -10.44
CA PHE A 16 1.13 -16.56 -10.99
C PHE A 16 0.00 -17.31 -11.69
N ASP A 17 0.35 -18.00 -12.76
CA ASP A 17 -0.56 -18.95 -13.39
C ASP A 17 -0.82 -20.13 -12.42
N PRO A 18 -2.06 -20.46 -12.11
CA PRO A 18 -2.39 -21.49 -11.11
C PRO A 18 -2.00 -22.91 -11.54
N ASP A 19 -1.94 -23.18 -12.83
CA ASP A 19 -1.69 -24.53 -13.36
C ASP A 19 -0.19 -24.78 -13.56
N SER A 20 0.53 -23.79 -14.08
CA SER A 20 1.96 -23.94 -14.41
C SER A 20 2.92 -23.33 -13.38
N GLY A 21 2.43 -22.46 -12.49
CA GLY A 21 3.25 -21.69 -11.58
C GLY A 21 4.06 -20.57 -12.26
N GLN A 22 3.79 -20.28 -13.55
CA GLN A 22 4.48 -19.24 -14.29
C GLN A 22 4.14 -17.86 -13.73
N LEU A 23 5.17 -17.03 -13.49
CA LEU A 23 4.98 -15.64 -13.13
C LEU A 23 4.39 -14.86 -14.30
N LEU A 24 3.19 -14.31 -14.13
CA LEU A 24 2.48 -13.53 -15.15
C LEU A 24 2.81 -12.04 -15.08
N SER A 25 3.06 -11.51 -13.90
CA SER A 25 3.42 -10.10 -13.67
C SER A 25 4.94 -9.86 -13.67
N GLY A 26 5.67 -10.51 -14.59
CA GLY A 26 7.13 -10.47 -14.63
C GLY A 26 7.74 -9.25 -15.35
N SER A 27 6.92 -8.36 -15.90
CA SER A 27 7.37 -7.15 -16.58
C SER A 27 6.59 -5.92 -16.11
N LEU A 28 7.11 -4.70 -16.38
CA LEU A 28 6.40 -3.45 -16.08
C LEU A 28 5.18 -3.20 -17.00
N MET A 29 4.93 -4.07 -17.95
CA MET A 29 3.68 -4.08 -18.72
C MET A 29 2.54 -4.66 -17.90
N ASP A 30 2.84 -5.63 -17.04
CA ASP A 30 1.88 -6.43 -16.28
C ASP A 30 1.90 -6.09 -14.79
N TYR A 31 3.07 -5.71 -14.26
CA TYR A 31 3.25 -5.29 -12.87
C TYR A 31 3.10 -3.78 -12.74
N THR A 32 2.16 -3.34 -11.91
CA THR A 32 1.91 -1.91 -11.69
C THR A 32 2.77 -1.40 -10.54
N ALA A 33 3.82 -0.64 -10.85
CA ALA A 33 4.58 0.11 -9.85
C ALA A 33 3.98 1.52 -9.67
N PRO A 34 3.98 2.06 -8.45
CA PRO A 34 3.52 3.41 -8.18
C PRO A 34 4.25 4.46 -9.04
N ARG A 35 3.50 5.39 -9.61
CA ARG A 35 4.04 6.47 -10.46
C ARG A 35 3.81 7.83 -9.81
N ALA A 36 4.76 8.74 -9.93
CA ALA A 36 4.66 10.08 -9.35
C ALA A 36 3.38 10.83 -9.75
N ALA A 37 2.89 10.60 -10.97
CA ALA A 37 1.66 11.21 -11.48
C ALA A 37 0.37 10.70 -10.80
N SER A 38 0.44 9.55 -10.12
CA SER A 38 -0.72 8.93 -9.45
C SER A 38 -0.96 9.47 -8.03
N PHE A 39 -0.06 10.32 -7.51
CA PHE A 39 -0.10 10.74 -6.11
C PHE A 39 -0.16 12.26 -5.97
N PRO A 40 -0.88 12.75 -4.95
CA PRO A 40 -0.83 14.17 -4.59
C PRO A 40 0.51 14.53 -3.97
N PHE A 41 0.78 15.82 -3.84
CA PHE A 41 1.93 16.30 -3.10
C PHE A 41 1.76 16.00 -1.60
N PHE A 42 2.79 15.38 -0.99
CA PHE A 42 2.79 15.03 0.42
C PHE A 42 3.35 16.18 1.28
N LYS A 43 2.67 16.48 2.38
CA LYS A 43 3.23 17.28 3.46
C LYS A 43 3.98 16.35 4.41
N ALA A 44 5.30 16.34 4.35
CA ALA A 44 6.14 15.52 5.21
C ALA A 44 6.66 16.31 6.39
N HIS A 45 6.55 15.74 7.59
CA HIS A 45 7.11 16.30 8.82
C HIS A 45 7.96 15.22 9.50
N PHE A 46 9.02 15.67 10.17
CA PHE A 46 9.89 14.80 10.96
C PHE A 46 9.79 15.19 12.43
N GLN A 47 9.49 14.20 13.26
CA GLN A 47 9.53 14.34 14.72
C GLN A 47 10.53 13.33 15.26
N GLY A 48 11.82 13.69 15.19
CA GLY A 48 12.90 12.84 15.61
C GLY A 48 13.05 12.82 17.12
N VAL A 49 13.25 11.62 17.69
CA VAL A 49 13.72 11.44 19.07
C VAL A 49 15.13 10.87 18.98
N PRO A 50 16.16 11.63 19.40
CA PRO A 50 17.55 11.17 19.38
C PRO A 50 17.75 9.89 20.20
N THR A 51 18.76 9.09 19.85
CA THR A 51 19.22 7.96 20.63
C THR A 51 20.46 8.32 21.43
N GLU A 52 20.63 7.69 22.60
CA GLU A 52 21.84 7.77 23.40
C GLU A 52 22.89 6.73 23.00
N ALA A 53 22.55 5.82 22.08
CA ALA A 53 23.42 4.72 21.68
C ALA A 53 24.61 5.14 20.80
N ASN A 54 24.62 6.37 20.29
CA ASN A 54 25.73 6.95 19.51
C ASN A 54 25.84 8.46 19.72
N LEU A 55 27.04 9.00 19.48
CA LEU A 55 27.34 10.42 19.72
C LEU A 55 26.54 11.41 18.85
N LEU A 56 26.05 10.96 17.68
CA LEU A 56 25.28 11.80 16.78
C LEU A 56 23.78 11.74 17.07
N GLY A 57 23.32 10.85 17.95
CA GLY A 57 21.91 10.64 18.27
C GLY A 57 21.08 10.13 17.11
N VAL A 58 21.70 9.60 16.05
CA VAL A 58 21.01 9.18 14.82
C VAL A 58 20.41 7.78 14.91
N LYS A 59 19.34 7.56 14.18
CA LYS A 59 18.64 6.28 14.03
C LYS A 59 18.44 5.95 12.56
N GLY A 60 18.30 4.66 12.26
CA GLY A 60 17.85 4.21 10.93
C GLY A 60 16.42 4.68 10.64
N VAL A 61 16.14 5.10 9.40
CA VAL A 61 14.84 5.67 8.99
C VAL A 61 14.30 5.02 7.71
N GLY A 62 15.02 4.05 7.15
CA GLY A 62 14.69 3.47 5.84
C GLY A 62 13.25 2.98 5.69
N GLN A 63 12.69 2.35 6.70
CA GLN A 63 11.33 1.81 6.69
C GLN A 63 10.27 2.73 7.32
N ALA A 64 10.66 3.86 7.89
CA ALA A 64 9.76 4.70 8.68
C ALA A 64 8.50 5.15 7.92
N GLY A 65 8.63 5.46 6.63
CA GLY A 65 7.50 5.85 5.80
C GLY A 65 6.62 4.68 5.33
N CYS A 66 7.15 3.46 5.30
CA CYS A 66 6.47 2.30 4.75
C CYS A 66 5.70 1.48 5.80
N ILE A 67 6.18 1.45 7.05
CA ILE A 67 5.66 0.53 8.09
C ILE A 67 4.15 0.67 8.31
N ALA A 68 3.64 1.89 8.40
CA ALA A 68 2.23 2.14 8.70
C ALA A 68 1.38 2.43 7.45
N ALA A 69 1.99 2.74 6.32
CA ALA A 69 1.26 3.20 5.14
C ALA A 69 0.24 2.19 4.60
N PRO A 70 0.54 0.87 4.46
CA PRO A 70 -0.45 -0.09 3.98
C PRO A 70 -1.68 -0.17 4.88
N GLN A 71 -1.50 -0.19 6.19
CA GLN A 71 -2.59 -0.26 7.16
C GLN A 71 -3.44 1.01 7.17
N VAL A 72 -2.80 2.18 7.12
CA VAL A 72 -3.50 3.47 7.05
C VAL A 72 -4.37 3.55 5.80
N ILE A 73 -3.84 3.14 4.65
CA ILE A 73 -4.60 3.13 3.39
C ILE A 73 -5.75 2.13 3.46
N THR A 74 -5.52 0.94 3.98
CA THR A 74 -6.59 -0.07 4.15
C THR A 74 -7.70 0.45 5.04
N HIS A 75 -7.38 1.08 6.17
CA HIS A 75 -8.38 1.68 7.07
C HIS A 75 -9.11 2.84 6.40
N ALA A 76 -8.43 3.67 5.60
CA ALA A 76 -9.08 4.75 4.87
C ALA A 76 -10.07 4.22 3.82
N VAL A 77 -9.74 3.14 3.11
CA VAL A 77 -10.64 2.46 2.18
C VAL A 77 -11.84 1.88 2.92
N LEU A 78 -11.65 1.16 4.01
CA LEU A 78 -12.74 0.61 4.81
C LEU A 78 -13.65 1.72 5.37
N ASN A 79 -13.08 2.84 5.82
CA ASN A 79 -13.85 3.99 6.25
C ASN A 79 -14.72 4.58 5.14
N ALA A 80 -14.17 4.64 3.91
CA ALA A 80 -14.93 5.09 2.74
C ALA A 80 -16.05 4.11 2.31
N LEU A 81 -15.93 2.84 2.69
CA LEU A 81 -16.89 1.78 2.34
C LEU A 81 -17.92 1.48 3.44
N GLN A 82 -18.01 2.29 4.47
CA GLN A 82 -18.93 2.07 5.61
C GLN A 82 -20.40 1.90 5.17
N GLU A 83 -20.83 2.61 4.13
CA GLU A 83 -22.20 2.52 3.60
C GLU A 83 -22.54 1.13 3.03
N TYR A 84 -21.50 0.36 2.63
CA TYR A 84 -21.64 -1.01 2.10
C TYR A 84 -21.49 -2.08 3.18
N ASN A 85 -21.26 -1.71 4.44
CA ASN A 85 -20.99 -2.64 5.55
C ASN A 85 -19.82 -3.61 5.26
N ILE A 86 -18.81 -3.13 4.52
CA ILE A 86 -17.59 -3.87 4.25
C ILE A 86 -16.61 -3.58 5.38
N ASP A 87 -16.37 -4.54 6.26
CA ASP A 87 -15.50 -4.44 7.43
C ASP A 87 -14.12 -5.10 7.24
N HIS A 88 -13.95 -5.85 6.14
CA HIS A 88 -12.70 -6.49 5.79
C HIS A 88 -12.45 -6.42 4.28
N ILE A 89 -11.18 -6.11 3.92
CA ILE A 89 -10.72 -6.14 2.53
C ILE A 89 -9.26 -6.62 2.47
N GLN A 90 -8.95 -7.47 1.51
CA GLN A 90 -7.61 -8.03 1.34
C GLN A 90 -6.75 -7.15 0.43
N MET A 91 -5.51 -6.89 0.84
CA MET A 91 -4.51 -6.25 -0.04
C MET A 91 -3.95 -7.24 -1.07
N PRO A 92 -3.56 -6.76 -2.27
CA PRO A 92 -3.71 -5.38 -2.74
C PRO A 92 -5.16 -5.05 -3.08
N ILE A 93 -5.61 -3.87 -2.65
CA ILE A 93 -6.96 -3.36 -2.90
C ILE A 93 -6.99 -2.71 -4.28
N THR A 94 -6.85 -3.54 -5.31
CA THR A 94 -6.91 -3.06 -6.69
C THR A 94 -8.31 -2.56 -7.04
N SER A 95 -8.43 -1.71 -8.05
CA SER A 95 -9.73 -1.23 -8.52
C SER A 95 -10.70 -2.38 -8.83
N GLN A 96 -10.20 -3.49 -9.37
CA GLN A 96 -11.00 -4.67 -9.65
C GLN A 96 -11.47 -5.38 -8.37
N SER A 97 -10.57 -5.58 -7.38
CA SER A 97 -10.95 -6.23 -6.11
C SER A 97 -11.93 -5.38 -5.34
N LEU A 98 -11.73 -4.06 -5.31
CA LEU A 98 -12.62 -3.10 -4.69
C LEU A 98 -14.02 -3.13 -5.33
N TRP A 99 -14.08 -3.07 -6.66
CA TRP A 99 -15.35 -3.15 -7.38
C TRP A 99 -16.11 -4.44 -7.06
N ARG A 100 -15.41 -5.59 -7.06
CA ARG A 100 -16.03 -6.88 -6.70
C ARG A 100 -16.59 -6.89 -5.29
N SER A 101 -15.87 -6.31 -4.34
CA SER A 101 -16.33 -6.22 -2.94
C SER A 101 -17.60 -5.39 -2.83
N ILE A 102 -17.70 -4.26 -3.53
CA ILE A 102 -18.88 -3.41 -3.57
C ILE A 102 -20.07 -4.15 -4.21
N GLN A 103 -19.85 -4.82 -5.35
CA GLN A 103 -20.91 -5.59 -6.02
C GLN A 103 -21.44 -6.75 -5.17
N ALA A 104 -20.56 -7.38 -4.38
CA ALA A 104 -20.96 -8.48 -3.50
C ALA A 104 -21.74 -8.01 -2.25
N ALA A 105 -21.59 -6.74 -1.86
CA ALA A 105 -22.24 -6.12 -0.71
C ALA A 105 -23.55 -5.38 -1.07
N SER A 106 -23.80 -5.16 -2.36
CA SER A 106 -25.02 -4.51 -2.90
C SER A 106 -26.11 -5.53 -3.17
#